data_12c54286bc0fec349716daf33358da2d
#
_entry.id   12c54286bc0fec349716daf33358da2d
#
_cell.length_a   1.000
_cell.length_b   1.000
_cell.length_c   1.000
_cell.angle_alpha   90.00
_cell.angle_beta   90.00
_cell.angle_gamma   90.00
#
_symmetry.space_group_name_H-M   'P 1'
#
loop_
_entity.id
_entity.type
_entity.pdbx_description
1 polymer ?
#
loop_
_entity_poly.entity_id
_entity_poly.type
_entity_poly.pdbx_seq_one_letter_code
_entity_poly.pdbx_strand_id
1 'polypeptide(L)'
;DKTLSPNYMQKPLFDAYDIDEDIFWSEVNALPDYYKRAGISVQRDTCYLGHLLSYVRAGRMPGLTNARLRELGAGIEFFAGIPELFSALRASIALPHYEEHDIRLEHYVVSTGLVEMIRGSRIADYLDGIYGSEFIEEPAQPGYDRAHAPKHGLVSQIAGFLDNTTKTRALFEINKGVNKEPGIT
;
A
#
# COMPACT_ATOMS: atom_id res chain seq x y z
N ASP A 1 1.18 -4.81 -9.97
CA ASP A 1 2.60 -5.11 -10.17
C ASP A 1 3.02 -6.37 -9.42
N LYS A 2 3.28 -7.43 -10.10
CA LYS A 2 3.71 -8.72 -9.53
C LYS A 2 5.25 -8.80 -9.49
N THR A 3 5.91 -7.80 -8.90
CA THR A 3 7.39 -7.74 -8.87
C THR A 3 7.98 -8.70 -7.85
N LEU A 4 7.44 -8.74 -6.65
CA LEU A 4 7.92 -9.60 -5.56
C LEU A 4 6.97 -10.78 -5.28
N SER A 5 5.76 -10.75 -5.82
CA SER A 5 4.68 -11.70 -5.55
C SER A 5 4.11 -12.26 -6.85
N PRO A 6 3.75 -13.56 -6.92
CA PRO A 6 3.09 -14.15 -8.09
C PRO A 6 1.63 -13.66 -8.25
N ASN A 7 1.00 -13.26 -7.15
CA ASN A 7 -0.39 -12.79 -7.09
C ASN A 7 -0.47 -11.28 -6.82
N TYR A 8 -1.65 -10.70 -7.02
CA TYR A 8 -1.91 -9.36 -6.48
C TYR A 8 -1.93 -9.42 -4.96
N MET A 9 -1.44 -8.36 -4.31
CA MET A 9 -1.38 -8.30 -2.84
C MET A 9 -2.75 -8.36 -2.17
N GLN A 10 -3.81 -8.02 -2.92
CA GLN A 10 -5.19 -8.06 -2.42
C GLN A 10 -5.77 -9.49 -2.33
N LYS A 11 -5.10 -10.49 -2.88
CA LYS A 11 -5.60 -11.87 -2.85
C LYS A 11 -5.97 -12.35 -1.43
N PRO A 12 -5.14 -12.20 -0.38
CA PRO A 12 -5.54 -12.59 0.98
C PRO A 12 -6.75 -11.82 1.51
N LEU A 13 -6.95 -10.57 1.06
CA LEU A 13 -8.13 -9.78 1.39
C LEU A 13 -9.38 -10.38 0.75
N PHE A 14 -9.33 -10.72 -0.53
CA PHE A 14 -10.48 -11.31 -1.23
C PHE A 14 -10.82 -12.71 -0.68
N ASP A 15 -9.82 -13.53 -0.44
CA ASP A 15 -9.99 -14.87 0.15
C ASP A 15 -10.66 -14.78 1.55
N ALA A 16 -10.28 -13.81 2.38
CA ALA A 16 -10.83 -13.64 3.73
C ALA A 16 -12.30 -13.22 3.76
N TYR A 17 -12.80 -12.62 2.69
CA TYR A 17 -14.19 -12.14 2.59
C TYR A 17 -15.02 -12.88 1.53
N ASP A 18 -14.50 -13.99 1.01
CA ASP A 18 -15.15 -14.81 -0.04
C ASP A 18 -15.58 -13.96 -1.25
N ILE A 19 -14.64 -13.09 -1.70
CA ILE A 19 -14.84 -12.23 -2.87
C ILE A 19 -14.11 -12.84 -4.05
N ASP A 20 -14.85 -13.06 -5.13
CA ASP A 20 -14.29 -13.50 -6.40
C ASP A 20 -13.40 -12.38 -6.99
N GLU A 21 -12.10 -12.67 -7.10
CA GLU A 21 -11.10 -11.72 -7.57
C GLU A 21 -11.36 -11.31 -9.02
N ASP A 22 -11.75 -12.23 -9.88
CA ASP A 22 -12.01 -11.96 -11.30
C ASP A 22 -13.22 -11.06 -11.47
N ILE A 23 -14.27 -11.29 -10.69
CA ILE A 23 -15.45 -10.42 -10.66
C ILE A 23 -15.06 -9.02 -10.20
N PHE A 24 -14.34 -8.91 -9.06
CA PHE A 24 -13.92 -7.61 -8.54
C PHE A 24 -13.10 -6.81 -9.58
N TRP A 25 -12.11 -7.43 -10.19
CA TRP A 25 -11.27 -6.75 -11.20
C TRP A 25 -12.02 -6.47 -12.50
N SER A 26 -12.97 -7.30 -12.88
CA SER A 26 -13.85 -7.01 -14.01
C SER A 26 -14.72 -5.76 -13.76
N GLU A 27 -15.29 -5.63 -12.56
CA GLU A 27 -16.02 -4.43 -12.14
C GLU A 27 -15.12 -3.19 -12.15
N VAL A 28 -13.93 -3.26 -11.53
CA VAL A 28 -12.95 -2.16 -11.50
C VAL A 28 -12.59 -1.71 -12.91
N ASN A 29 -12.33 -2.64 -13.82
CA ASN A 29 -11.96 -2.33 -15.21
C ASN A 29 -13.11 -1.65 -15.98
N ALA A 30 -14.36 -1.86 -15.59
CA ALA A 30 -15.53 -1.23 -16.19
C ALA A 30 -15.83 0.19 -15.65
N LEU A 31 -15.28 0.56 -14.46
CA LEU A 31 -15.57 1.85 -13.82
C LEU A 31 -15.26 3.08 -14.68
N PRO A 32 -14.14 3.14 -15.45
CA PRO A 32 -13.85 4.29 -16.28
C PRO A 32 -14.97 4.57 -17.29
N ASP A 33 -15.46 3.54 -17.97
CA ASP A 33 -16.54 3.69 -18.95
C ASP A 33 -17.89 3.92 -18.28
N TYR A 34 -18.12 3.34 -17.10
CA TYR A 34 -19.31 3.59 -16.30
C TYR A 34 -19.42 5.06 -15.90
N TYR A 35 -18.39 5.64 -15.32
CA TYR A 35 -18.39 7.03 -14.85
C TYR A 35 -18.29 8.05 -15.98
N LYS A 36 -17.65 7.70 -17.11
CA LYS A 36 -17.60 8.55 -18.29
C LYS A 36 -19.00 8.93 -18.81
N ARG A 37 -19.99 8.06 -18.64
CA ARG A 37 -21.40 8.34 -18.99
C ARG A 37 -22.00 9.49 -18.17
N ALA A 38 -21.45 9.73 -16.97
CA ALA A 38 -21.81 10.88 -16.12
C ALA A 38 -20.85 12.06 -16.28
N GLY A 39 -19.95 12.05 -17.27
CA GLY A 39 -18.97 13.09 -17.49
C GLY A 39 -17.80 13.09 -16.49
N ILE A 40 -17.63 12.00 -15.70
CA ILE A 40 -16.60 11.88 -14.70
C ILE A 40 -15.44 11.05 -15.25
N SER A 41 -14.22 11.58 -15.17
CA SER A 41 -12.99 10.85 -15.49
C SER A 41 -12.41 10.22 -14.22
N VAL A 42 -12.24 8.90 -14.22
CA VAL A 42 -11.58 8.18 -13.12
C VAL A 42 -10.26 7.60 -13.59
N GLN A 43 -9.28 7.60 -12.70
CA GLN A 43 -7.96 7.01 -12.99
C GLN A 43 -8.03 5.49 -12.86
N ARG A 44 -7.57 4.79 -13.89
CA ARG A 44 -7.60 3.31 -13.95
C ARG A 44 -6.78 2.66 -12.84
N ASP A 45 -5.62 3.22 -12.53
CA ASP A 45 -4.66 2.64 -11.59
C ASP A 45 -5.13 2.69 -10.12
N THR A 46 -6.06 3.57 -9.80
CA THR A 46 -6.45 3.87 -8.41
C THR A 46 -7.96 3.74 -8.15
N CYS A 47 -8.78 3.61 -9.19
CA CYS A 47 -10.25 3.49 -9.02
C CYS A 47 -10.66 2.25 -8.21
N TYR A 48 -9.82 1.21 -8.15
CA TYR A 48 -10.05 0.04 -7.32
C TYR A 48 -10.15 0.39 -5.82
N LEU A 49 -9.44 1.42 -5.35
CA LEU A 49 -9.50 1.88 -3.95
C LEU A 49 -10.91 2.34 -3.58
N GLY A 50 -11.51 3.18 -4.45
CA GLY A 50 -12.88 3.62 -4.28
C GLY A 50 -13.89 2.47 -4.36
N HIS A 51 -13.64 1.51 -5.26
CA HIS A 51 -14.49 0.33 -5.42
C HIS A 51 -14.41 -0.59 -4.19
N LEU A 52 -13.22 -0.77 -3.62
CA LEU A 52 -13.02 -1.50 -2.37
C LEU A 52 -13.82 -0.87 -1.22
N LEU A 53 -13.79 0.47 -1.08
CA LEU A 53 -14.63 1.18 -0.12
C LEU A 53 -16.12 1.01 -0.39
N SER A 54 -16.52 0.82 -1.65
CA SER A 54 -17.92 0.50 -1.99
C SER A 54 -18.31 -0.90 -1.51
N TYR A 55 -17.41 -1.88 -1.59
CA TYR A 55 -17.62 -3.22 -1.01
C TYR A 55 -17.76 -3.16 0.52
N VAL A 56 -16.94 -2.35 1.19
CA VAL A 56 -17.07 -2.13 2.65
C VAL A 56 -18.44 -1.54 2.99
N ARG A 57 -18.83 -0.47 2.30
CA ARG A 57 -20.13 0.19 2.50
C ARG A 57 -21.33 -0.73 2.20
N ALA A 58 -21.19 -1.61 1.23
CA ALA A 58 -22.21 -2.61 0.89
C ALA A 58 -22.25 -3.80 1.87
N GLY A 59 -21.40 -3.79 2.93
CA GLY A 59 -21.32 -4.88 3.91
C GLY A 59 -20.69 -6.16 3.38
N ARG A 60 -20.01 -6.11 2.22
CA ARG A 60 -19.32 -7.26 1.63
C ARG A 60 -17.95 -7.54 2.29
N MET A 61 -17.42 -6.56 3.01
CA MET A 61 -16.18 -6.67 3.81
C MET A 61 -16.46 -6.18 5.25
N PRO A 62 -17.24 -6.93 6.04
CA PRO A 62 -17.58 -6.52 7.39
C PRO A 62 -16.35 -6.49 8.29
N GLY A 63 -16.23 -5.43 9.10
CA GLY A 63 -15.10 -5.30 10.05
C GLY A 63 -13.75 -4.96 9.41
N LEU A 64 -13.72 -4.53 8.13
CA LEU A 64 -12.45 -4.16 7.51
C LEU A 64 -11.91 -2.84 8.09
N THR A 65 -10.78 -2.95 8.78
CA THR A 65 -9.99 -1.87 9.39
C THR A 65 -8.57 -1.87 8.84
N ASN A 66 -7.78 -0.84 9.10
CA ASN A 66 -6.35 -0.84 8.78
C ASN A 66 -5.60 -1.94 9.54
N ALA A 67 -5.97 -2.21 10.79
CA ALA A 67 -5.43 -3.34 11.55
C ALA A 67 -5.74 -4.67 10.87
N ARG A 68 -6.98 -4.85 10.38
CA ARG A 68 -7.35 -6.07 9.65
C ARG A 68 -6.61 -6.20 8.32
N LEU A 69 -6.40 -5.12 7.59
CA LEU A 69 -5.56 -5.12 6.38
C LEU A 69 -4.13 -5.57 6.70
N ARG A 70 -3.57 -5.08 7.81
CA ARG A 70 -2.23 -5.48 8.26
C ARG A 70 -2.16 -6.97 8.60
N GLU A 71 -3.13 -7.49 9.33
CA GLU A 71 -3.21 -8.94 9.63
C GLU A 71 -3.25 -9.78 8.34
N LEU A 72 -4.08 -9.37 7.37
CA LEU A 72 -4.22 -10.07 6.10
C LEU A 72 -2.95 -9.98 5.23
N GLY A 73 -2.13 -8.96 5.44
CA GLY A 73 -0.82 -8.81 4.82
C GLY A 73 0.11 -10.00 5.05
N ALA A 74 -0.02 -10.70 6.19
CA ALA A 74 0.74 -11.92 6.47
C ALA A 74 0.49 -13.06 5.46
N GLY A 75 -0.66 -13.05 4.79
CA GLY A 75 -1.01 -14.00 3.74
C GLY A 75 -0.45 -13.69 2.35
N ILE A 76 0.28 -12.59 2.18
CA ILE A 76 0.89 -12.27 0.88
C ILE A 76 1.97 -13.30 0.56
N GLU A 77 1.80 -13.98 -0.57
CA GLU A 77 2.79 -14.90 -1.10
C GLU A 77 3.87 -14.14 -1.85
N PHE A 78 5.11 -14.56 -1.67
CA PHE A 78 6.26 -14.00 -2.36
C PHE A 78 6.98 -15.06 -3.19
N PHE A 79 7.68 -14.65 -4.23
CA PHE A 79 8.53 -15.55 -4.98
C PHE A 79 9.60 -16.20 -4.10
N ALA A 80 10.06 -17.37 -4.49
CA ALA A 80 11.14 -18.07 -3.80
C ALA A 80 12.39 -17.17 -3.69
N GLY A 81 13.04 -17.19 -2.53
CA GLY A 81 14.19 -16.33 -2.25
C GLY A 81 13.83 -14.93 -1.71
N ILE A 82 12.56 -14.63 -1.53
CA ILE A 82 12.07 -13.44 -0.82
C ILE A 82 11.54 -13.91 0.55
N PRO A 83 11.98 -13.35 1.69
CA PRO A 83 12.77 -12.13 1.91
C PRO A 83 14.30 -12.32 1.97
N GLU A 84 14.82 -13.53 1.80
CA GLU A 84 16.26 -13.84 1.95
C GLU A 84 17.16 -12.95 1.09
N LEU A 85 16.65 -12.52 -0.10
CA LEU A 85 17.33 -11.58 -0.98
C LEU A 85 17.73 -10.28 -0.26
N PHE A 86 16.86 -9.72 0.57
CA PHE A 86 17.14 -8.47 1.28
C PHE A 86 18.33 -8.62 2.25
N SER A 87 18.36 -9.73 2.99
CA SER A 87 19.48 -10.06 3.90
C SER A 87 20.76 -10.29 3.13
N ALA A 88 20.71 -11.02 2.01
CA ALA A 88 21.88 -11.30 1.18
C ALA A 88 22.46 -10.02 0.56
N LEU A 89 21.61 -9.11 0.10
CA LEU A 89 22.04 -7.81 -0.43
C LEU A 89 22.66 -6.93 0.65
N ARG A 90 22.10 -6.86 1.87
CA ARG A 90 22.72 -6.14 2.99
C ARG A 90 24.07 -6.74 3.37
N ALA A 91 24.17 -8.07 3.41
CA ALA A 91 25.43 -8.75 3.69
C ALA A 91 26.49 -8.49 2.62
N SER A 92 26.11 -8.33 1.36
CA SER A 92 27.05 -8.07 0.27
C SER A 92 27.75 -6.72 0.35
N ILE A 93 27.19 -5.74 1.06
CA ILE A 93 27.79 -4.42 1.29
C ILE A 93 28.43 -4.29 2.69
N ALA A 94 28.23 -5.24 3.59
CA ALA A 94 28.87 -5.29 4.91
C ALA A 94 30.31 -5.83 4.81
N LEU A 95 31.09 -5.31 3.86
CA LEU A 95 32.50 -5.65 3.64
C LEU A 95 33.35 -4.42 3.97
N PRO A 96 34.60 -4.60 4.52
CA PRO A 96 35.41 -3.49 4.97
C PRO A 96 35.60 -2.36 3.94
N HIS A 97 35.75 -2.69 2.66
CA HIS A 97 35.92 -1.68 1.61
C HIS A 97 34.64 -0.87 1.30
N TYR A 98 33.44 -1.30 1.73
CA TYR A 98 32.23 -0.50 1.67
C TYR A 98 32.01 0.30 2.95
N GLU A 99 32.38 -0.28 4.11
CA GLU A 99 32.25 0.39 5.41
C GLU A 99 33.13 1.64 5.49
N GLU A 100 34.35 1.61 4.95
CA GLU A 100 35.28 2.77 4.92
C GLU A 100 34.70 3.96 4.12
N HIS A 101 33.73 3.73 3.26
CA HIS A 101 33.02 4.75 2.45
C HIS A 101 31.63 5.10 2.96
N ASP A 102 31.23 4.60 4.15
CA ASP A 102 29.89 4.76 4.74
C ASP A 102 28.75 4.42 3.76
N ILE A 103 28.96 3.39 2.93
CA ILE A 103 27.95 2.92 1.98
C ILE A 103 26.90 2.13 2.74
N ARG A 104 25.62 2.52 2.57
CA ARG A 104 24.45 1.86 3.17
C ARG A 104 23.48 1.44 2.09
N LEU A 105 22.92 0.25 2.26
CA LEU A 105 21.83 -0.24 1.40
C LEU A 105 20.50 -0.10 2.13
N GLU A 106 19.57 0.54 1.48
CA GLU A 106 18.19 0.70 1.96
C GLU A 106 17.22 0.07 0.99
N HIS A 107 16.16 -0.53 1.52
CA HIS A 107 15.12 -1.16 0.73
C HIS A 107 13.80 -0.42 0.88
N TYR A 108 13.24 -0.01 -0.22
CA TYR A 108 11.96 0.70 -0.28
C TYR A 108 10.96 -0.05 -1.14
N VAL A 109 9.71 -0.09 -0.70
CA VAL A 109 8.59 -0.50 -1.55
C VAL A 109 7.84 0.74 -2.01
N VAL A 110 7.68 0.88 -3.33
CA VAL A 110 6.88 1.93 -3.97
C VAL A 110 5.81 1.25 -4.81
N SER A 111 4.58 1.21 -4.31
CA SER A 111 3.49 0.39 -4.86
C SER A 111 2.19 1.18 -5.00
N THR A 112 1.37 0.84 -5.99
CA THR A 112 -0.03 1.29 -6.03
C THR A 112 -0.91 0.58 -5.00
N GLY A 113 -0.40 -0.47 -4.37
CA GLY A 113 -1.11 -1.29 -3.39
C GLY A 113 -1.23 -0.66 -2.00
N LEU A 114 -1.77 -1.43 -1.07
CA LEU A 114 -2.14 -0.97 0.28
C LEU A 114 -0.95 -1.06 1.24
N VAL A 115 -0.56 0.07 1.82
CA VAL A 115 0.56 0.18 2.78
C VAL A 115 0.37 -0.76 3.97
N GLU A 116 -0.84 -0.83 4.54
CA GLU A 116 -1.10 -1.67 5.71
C GLU A 116 -0.91 -3.16 5.42
N MET A 117 -1.25 -3.63 4.22
CA MET A 117 -0.97 -5.01 3.84
C MET A 117 0.53 -5.27 3.69
N ILE A 118 1.30 -4.30 3.16
CA ILE A 118 2.76 -4.43 3.07
C ILE A 118 3.37 -4.45 4.47
N ARG A 119 2.91 -3.57 5.38
CA ARG A 119 3.35 -3.52 6.79
C ARG A 119 3.08 -4.82 7.55
N GLY A 120 2.05 -5.56 7.17
CA GLY A 120 1.72 -6.86 7.76
C GLY A 120 2.42 -8.06 7.12
N SER A 121 3.10 -7.85 6.01
CA SER A 121 3.75 -8.92 5.26
C SER A 121 5.12 -9.30 5.84
N ARG A 122 5.59 -10.51 5.50
CA ARG A 122 6.88 -11.03 5.97
C ARG A 122 8.12 -10.26 5.47
N ILE A 123 7.95 -9.29 4.57
CA ILE A 123 9.06 -8.44 4.12
C ILE A 123 9.15 -7.13 4.89
N ALA A 124 8.16 -6.79 5.72
CA ALA A 124 8.06 -5.49 6.38
C ALA A 124 9.32 -5.10 7.16
N ASP A 125 9.89 -6.03 7.93
CA ASP A 125 11.08 -5.83 8.76
C ASP A 125 12.38 -5.61 7.96
N TYR A 126 12.34 -5.87 6.67
CA TYR A 126 13.48 -5.65 5.77
C TYR A 126 13.46 -4.30 5.07
N LEU A 127 12.36 -3.54 5.22
CA LEU A 127 12.12 -2.30 4.48
C LEU A 127 12.47 -1.09 5.34
N ASP A 128 13.19 -0.15 4.75
CA ASP A 128 13.50 1.15 5.33
C ASP A 128 12.38 2.17 5.09
N GLY A 129 11.48 1.90 4.12
CA GLY A 129 10.27 2.68 3.89
C GLY A 129 9.29 2.02 2.94
N ILE A 130 8.02 2.41 3.10
CA ILE A 130 6.90 1.90 2.31
C ILE A 130 6.09 3.09 1.81
N TYR A 131 5.95 3.19 0.51
CA TYR A 131 5.11 4.16 -0.19
C TYR A 131 4.00 3.42 -0.91
N GLY A 132 2.76 3.79 -0.62
CA GLY A 132 1.59 3.12 -1.18
C GLY A 132 0.29 3.87 -0.93
N SER A 133 -0.82 3.17 -1.10
CA SER A 133 -2.14 3.72 -0.85
C SER A 133 -2.59 3.43 0.59
N GLU A 134 -3.22 4.41 1.22
CA GLU A 134 -3.65 4.35 2.62
C GLU A 134 -5.12 4.75 2.76
N PHE A 135 -5.78 4.19 3.78
CA PHE A 135 -7.16 4.53 4.13
C PHE A 135 -7.25 5.24 5.48
N ILE A 136 -8.22 6.16 5.56
CA ILE A 136 -8.74 6.69 6.82
C ILE A 136 -9.91 5.80 7.25
N GLU A 137 -9.94 5.43 8.52
CA GLU A 137 -11.05 4.69 9.12
C GLU A 137 -12.22 5.62 9.43
N GLU A 138 -12.03 6.56 10.35
CA GLU A 138 -13.02 7.58 10.68
C GLU A 138 -12.54 8.98 10.27
N PRO A 139 -13.15 9.58 9.23
CA PRO A 139 -12.78 10.93 8.81
C PRO A 139 -13.06 11.96 9.90
N ALA A 140 -12.11 12.88 10.09
CA ALA A 140 -12.27 13.99 11.02
C ALA A 140 -13.51 14.83 10.65
N GLN A 141 -14.39 15.04 11.63
CA GLN A 141 -15.57 15.88 11.48
C GLN A 141 -15.23 17.36 11.71
N PRO A 142 -16.01 18.31 11.16
CA PRO A 142 -15.85 19.71 11.49
C PRO A 142 -15.84 19.92 13.01
N GLY A 143 -14.83 20.64 13.51
CA GLY A 143 -14.66 20.86 14.96
C GLY A 143 -14.00 19.69 15.70
N TYR A 144 -13.38 18.74 15.00
CA TYR A 144 -12.65 17.66 15.65
C TYR A 144 -11.59 18.18 16.63
N ASP A 145 -11.37 17.43 17.70
CA ASP A 145 -10.36 17.75 18.70
C ASP A 145 -8.96 17.39 18.15
N ARG A 146 -8.14 18.42 17.96
CA ARG A 146 -6.78 18.31 17.42
C ARG A 146 -5.78 17.68 18.40
N ALA A 147 -6.11 17.61 19.68
CA ALA A 147 -5.26 17.05 20.73
C ALA A 147 -5.39 15.52 20.83
N HIS A 148 -6.45 14.95 20.27
CA HIS A 148 -6.70 13.53 20.35
C HIS A 148 -6.36 12.81 19.02
N ALA A 149 -5.89 11.57 19.15
CA ALA A 149 -5.67 10.70 18.00
C ALA A 149 -6.99 10.42 17.27
N PRO A 150 -6.95 10.19 15.93
CA PRO A 150 -8.11 9.74 15.18
C PRO A 150 -8.72 8.47 15.78
N LYS A 151 -10.03 8.35 15.69
CA LYS A 151 -10.74 7.13 16.10
C LYS A 151 -10.50 6.00 15.13
N HIS A 152 -10.54 4.78 15.65
CA HIS A 152 -10.52 3.57 14.84
C HIS A 152 -11.95 3.15 14.46
N GLY A 153 -12.08 2.56 13.27
CA GLY A 153 -13.35 2.10 12.72
C GLY A 153 -13.15 1.40 11.38
N LEU A 154 -14.21 1.28 10.60
CA LEU A 154 -14.09 0.72 9.26
C LEU A 154 -13.35 1.68 8.32
N VAL A 155 -12.57 1.13 7.40
CA VAL A 155 -11.99 1.94 6.32
C VAL A 155 -13.09 2.61 5.51
N SER A 156 -13.01 3.92 5.34
CA SER A 156 -14.11 4.70 4.79
C SER A 156 -13.72 5.74 3.75
N GLN A 157 -12.45 6.19 3.77
CA GLN A 157 -11.95 7.22 2.88
C GLN A 157 -10.51 6.92 2.46
N ILE A 158 -10.13 7.33 1.26
CA ILE A 158 -8.74 7.29 0.79
C ILE A 158 -7.98 8.43 1.47
N ALA A 159 -6.92 8.10 2.21
CA ALA A 159 -6.01 9.06 2.84
C ALA A 159 -4.97 9.57 1.84
N GLY A 160 -4.39 8.64 1.11
CA GLY A 160 -3.40 8.88 0.07
C GLY A 160 -3.39 7.72 -0.92
N PHE A 161 -2.91 8.00 -2.12
CA PHE A 161 -2.74 6.97 -3.13
C PHE A 161 -1.47 7.20 -3.96
N LEU A 162 -0.93 6.11 -4.47
CA LEU A 162 0.09 6.13 -5.50
C LEU A 162 -0.48 5.59 -6.80
N ASP A 163 -0.28 6.37 -7.87
CA ASP A 163 -0.42 5.93 -9.25
C ASP A 163 0.96 5.76 -9.92
N ASN A 164 0.99 5.41 -11.19
CA ASN A 164 2.26 5.23 -11.90
C ASN A 164 3.08 6.52 -12.02
N THR A 165 2.45 7.70 -11.99
CA THR A 165 3.12 9.00 -12.04
C THR A 165 3.68 9.38 -10.67
N THR A 166 2.90 9.20 -9.61
CA THR A 166 3.30 9.55 -8.25
C THR A 166 4.36 8.60 -7.67
N LYS A 167 4.55 7.40 -8.26
CA LYS A 167 5.72 6.56 -7.98
C LYS A 167 7.04 7.30 -8.25
N THR A 168 7.10 8.09 -9.32
CA THR A 168 8.29 8.92 -9.62
C THR A 168 8.52 9.97 -8.53
N ARG A 169 7.45 10.57 -8.00
CA ARG A 169 7.55 11.49 -6.85
C ARG A 169 8.13 10.80 -5.63
N ALA A 170 7.65 9.60 -5.28
CA ALA A 170 8.17 8.84 -4.15
C ALA A 170 9.68 8.55 -4.30
N LEU A 171 10.12 8.14 -5.49
CA LEU A 171 11.56 7.95 -5.78
C LEU A 171 12.37 9.24 -5.60
N PHE A 172 11.81 10.37 -6.00
CA PHE A 172 12.45 11.67 -5.85
C PHE A 172 12.55 12.09 -4.36
N GLU A 173 11.50 11.84 -3.57
CA GLU A 173 11.47 12.09 -2.13
C GLU A 173 12.50 11.21 -1.39
N ILE A 174 12.61 9.93 -1.75
CA ILE A 174 13.64 9.01 -1.23
C ILE A 174 15.03 9.55 -1.55
N ASN A 175 15.28 9.92 -2.79
CA ASN A 175 16.59 10.44 -3.23
C ASN A 175 16.97 11.75 -2.53
N LYS A 176 16.01 12.61 -2.20
CA LYS A 176 16.23 13.83 -1.42
C LYS A 176 16.38 13.60 0.08
N GLY A 177 16.06 12.43 0.59
CA GLY A 177 16.09 12.15 2.02
C GLY A 177 14.90 12.71 2.81
N VAL A 178 13.80 13.08 2.15
CA VAL A 178 12.57 13.62 2.80
C VAL A 178 12.04 12.69 3.89
N ASN A 179 12.22 11.38 3.70
CA ASN A 179 11.83 10.36 4.68
C ASN A 179 12.76 10.28 5.91
N LYS A 180 13.91 10.95 5.90
CA LYS A 180 14.94 10.89 6.96
C LYS A 180 15.01 12.15 7.79
N GLU A 181 14.79 13.31 7.15
CA GLU A 181 14.93 14.62 7.79
C GLU A 181 13.59 15.37 7.76
N PRO A 182 12.92 15.54 8.92
CA PRO A 182 11.74 16.39 9.01
C PRO A 182 12.08 17.83 8.60
N GLY A 183 11.36 18.35 7.60
CA GLY A 183 11.56 19.73 7.11
C GLY A 183 12.17 19.83 5.70
N ILE A 184 12.66 18.74 5.13
CA ILE A 184 12.95 18.70 3.68
C ILE A 184 11.61 18.49 2.94
N THR A 185 11.22 19.45 2.08
CA THR A 185 9.99 19.40 1.29
C THR A 185 10.31 19.48 -0.20
#